data_4c67a27200d24324e521815393ae7267
#
_entry.id   4c67a27200d24324e521815393ae7267
#
_cell.length_a   1.000
_cell.length_b   1.000
_cell.length_c   1.000
_cell.angle_alpha   90.00
_cell.angle_beta   90.00
_cell.angle_gamma   90.00
#
_symmetry.space_group_name_H-M   'P 1'
#
loop_
_entity.id
_entity.type
_entity.pdbx_description
1 polymer ?
#
loop_
_entity_poly.entity_id
_entity_poly.type
_entity_poly.pdbx_seq_one_letter_code
_entity_poly.pdbx_strand_id
1 'polypeptide(L)'
;MSGEVMAVWLAACAGALVAGYWYGSARGGARWKDRLRRAEEVTRNLREVHAAERAAAAKAERDRLAEWKATTLKKSSNQLKAIEGAKLERRALLNKSEFRVFAVLHRWLREQQRAGRHERYGLYPQVCLGEVLSSPDDDAFASINSKRCDMLLTGPGGFPVATIEYQGEGHDQGDAVGRDAVKRAALAAAAVSMVEIYPGDDHAVIVAKVETGIAEAHRERARRKAAYQASKRRG
;
A
#
# COMPACT_ATOMS: atom_id res chain seq x y z
N MET A 1 -15.49 -1.41 -25.65
CA MET A 1 -16.88 -0.89 -25.76
C MET A 1 -17.64 -1.36 -24.54
N SER A 2 -18.18 -0.45 -23.75
CA SER A 2 -18.94 -0.77 -22.54
C SER A 2 -20.24 -1.54 -22.88
N GLY A 3 -20.69 -2.43 -21.97
CA GLY A 3 -21.89 -3.24 -22.16
C GLY A 3 -23.15 -2.47 -22.48
N GLU A 4 -23.21 -1.20 -22.09
CA GLU A 4 -24.31 -0.27 -22.39
C GLU A 4 -24.42 0.10 -23.87
N VAL A 5 -23.30 0.29 -24.57
CA VAL A 5 -23.28 0.60 -26.00
C VAL A 5 -23.80 -0.59 -26.81
N MET A 6 -23.51 -1.82 -26.37
CA MET A 6 -23.97 -3.05 -27.02
C MET A 6 -25.48 -3.27 -26.79
N ALA A 7 -26.00 -2.90 -25.62
CA ALA A 7 -27.45 -2.98 -25.32
C ALA A 7 -28.27 -1.98 -26.17
N VAL A 8 -27.75 -0.77 -26.36
CA VAL A 8 -28.40 0.25 -27.22
C VAL A 8 -28.41 -0.17 -28.70
N TRP A 9 -27.32 -0.79 -29.19
CA TRP A 9 -27.25 -1.31 -30.56
C TRP A 9 -28.24 -2.48 -30.77
N LEU A 10 -28.35 -3.39 -29.82
CA LEU A 10 -29.31 -4.50 -29.88
C LEU A 10 -30.75 -4.02 -29.85
N ALA A 11 -31.09 -3.01 -29.05
CA ALA A 11 -32.41 -2.39 -28.98
C ALA A 11 -32.75 -1.65 -30.28
N ALA A 12 -31.80 -0.93 -30.89
CA ALA A 12 -31.98 -0.24 -32.16
C ALA A 12 -32.18 -1.24 -33.31
N CYS A 13 -31.44 -2.37 -33.34
CA CYS A 13 -31.65 -3.43 -34.33
C CYS A 13 -33.02 -4.11 -34.16
N ALA A 14 -33.48 -4.37 -32.94
CA ALA A 14 -34.80 -4.94 -32.66
C ALA A 14 -35.93 -3.98 -33.09
N GLY A 15 -35.80 -2.68 -32.82
CA GLY A 15 -36.78 -1.66 -33.23
C GLY A 15 -36.90 -1.53 -34.74
N ALA A 16 -35.80 -1.58 -35.49
CA ALA A 16 -35.78 -1.55 -36.95
C ALA A 16 -36.43 -2.82 -37.56
N LEU A 17 -36.28 -3.97 -36.89
CA LEU A 17 -36.90 -5.23 -37.29
C LEU A 17 -38.43 -5.23 -37.14
N VAL A 18 -38.95 -4.66 -36.06
CA VAL A 18 -40.40 -4.54 -35.77
C VAL A 18 -41.02 -3.54 -36.75
N ALA A 19 -40.43 -2.39 -37.00
CA ALA A 19 -40.95 -1.40 -37.95
C ALA A 19 -40.99 -1.94 -39.40
N GLY A 20 -39.98 -2.73 -39.80
CA GLY A 20 -39.98 -3.39 -41.13
C GLY A 20 -41.01 -4.47 -41.31
N TYR A 21 -41.43 -5.15 -40.24
CA TYR A 21 -42.51 -6.15 -40.25
C TYR A 21 -43.87 -5.55 -40.55
N TRP A 22 -44.18 -4.35 -40.08
CA TRP A 22 -45.45 -3.66 -40.27
C TRP A 22 -45.59 -2.95 -41.64
N TYR A 23 -44.49 -2.66 -42.32
CA TYR A 23 -44.51 -1.95 -43.64
C TYR A 23 -44.29 -2.86 -44.86
N GLY A 24 -44.15 -4.17 -44.72
CA GLY A 24 -43.79 -5.09 -45.80
C GLY A 24 -45.01 -5.71 -46.48
N SER A 25 -45.30 -5.24 -47.72
CA SER A 25 -46.19 -5.96 -48.64
C SER A 25 -45.64 -7.35 -48.96
N ALA A 26 -46.52 -8.30 -49.36
CA ALA A 26 -46.21 -9.74 -49.55
C ALA A 26 -44.94 -10.09 -50.40
N ARG A 27 -44.38 -9.14 -51.16
CA ARG A 27 -43.13 -9.30 -51.93
C ARG A 27 -41.86 -9.04 -51.13
N GLY A 28 -41.95 -8.42 -49.93
CA GLY A 28 -40.84 -8.15 -49.03
C GLY A 28 -40.57 -9.27 -48.02
N GLY A 29 -41.53 -10.15 -47.77
CA GLY A 29 -41.51 -11.12 -46.69
C GLY A 29 -40.41 -12.19 -46.79
N ALA A 30 -40.03 -12.62 -47.97
CA ALA A 30 -38.94 -13.61 -48.16
C ALA A 30 -37.57 -12.98 -47.91
N ARG A 31 -37.33 -11.74 -48.39
CA ARG A 31 -36.08 -11.01 -48.18
C ARG A 31 -35.85 -10.63 -46.74
N TRP A 32 -36.96 -10.35 -46.02
CA TRP A 32 -36.94 -10.04 -44.57
C TRP A 32 -36.56 -11.26 -43.75
N LYS A 33 -37.20 -12.40 -44.00
CA LYS A 33 -36.88 -13.69 -43.33
C LYS A 33 -35.44 -14.10 -43.52
N ASP A 34 -34.87 -13.84 -44.68
CA ASP A 34 -33.45 -14.10 -44.94
C ASP A 34 -32.50 -13.15 -44.19
N ARG A 35 -32.85 -11.87 -44.13
CA ARG A 35 -32.06 -10.90 -43.33
C ARG A 35 -32.13 -11.23 -41.82
N LEU A 36 -33.29 -11.62 -41.34
CA LEU A 36 -33.48 -12.03 -39.93
C LEU A 36 -32.63 -13.26 -39.62
N ARG A 37 -32.67 -14.31 -40.44
CA ARG A 37 -31.83 -15.50 -40.26
C ARG A 37 -30.33 -15.17 -40.22
N ARG A 38 -29.87 -14.34 -41.12
CA ARG A 38 -28.44 -13.90 -41.13
C ARG A 38 -28.09 -13.09 -39.86
N ALA A 39 -28.96 -12.23 -39.41
CA ALA A 39 -28.73 -11.46 -38.17
C ALA A 39 -28.69 -12.35 -36.92
N GLU A 40 -29.58 -13.36 -36.85
CA GLU A 40 -29.59 -14.35 -35.79
C GLU A 40 -28.32 -15.23 -35.82
N GLU A 41 -27.87 -15.62 -36.98
CA GLU A 41 -26.64 -16.39 -37.17
C GLU A 41 -25.39 -15.60 -36.76
N VAL A 42 -25.28 -14.32 -37.16
CA VAL A 42 -24.22 -13.43 -36.74
C VAL A 42 -24.24 -13.24 -35.22
N THR A 43 -25.43 -13.06 -34.63
CA THR A 43 -25.58 -12.88 -33.20
C THR A 43 -25.18 -14.13 -32.42
N ARG A 44 -25.54 -15.31 -32.92
CA ARG A 44 -25.13 -16.60 -32.35
C ARG A 44 -23.61 -16.76 -32.40
N ASN A 45 -23.01 -16.53 -33.58
CA ASN A 45 -21.58 -16.65 -33.77
C ASN A 45 -20.80 -15.68 -32.83
N LEU A 46 -21.26 -14.44 -32.71
CA LEU A 46 -20.68 -13.48 -31.75
C LEU A 46 -20.76 -13.95 -30.29
N ARG A 47 -21.90 -14.51 -29.88
CA ARG A 47 -22.04 -15.09 -28.53
C ARG A 47 -21.09 -16.26 -28.28
N GLU A 48 -20.92 -17.14 -29.28
CA GLU A 48 -20.00 -18.28 -29.22
C GLU A 48 -18.54 -17.80 -29.12
N VAL A 49 -18.12 -16.80 -29.92
CA VAL A 49 -16.80 -16.21 -29.87
C VAL A 49 -16.53 -15.60 -28.49
N HIS A 50 -17.45 -14.76 -28.00
CA HIS A 50 -17.28 -14.14 -26.66
C HIS A 50 -17.32 -15.18 -25.52
N ALA A 51 -18.07 -16.26 -25.66
CA ALA A 51 -18.07 -17.33 -24.66
C ALA A 51 -16.72 -18.07 -24.67
N ALA A 52 -16.17 -18.35 -25.86
CA ALA A 52 -14.84 -18.95 -25.98
C ALA A 52 -13.72 -18.06 -25.44
N GLU A 53 -13.75 -16.75 -25.73
CA GLU A 53 -12.79 -15.78 -25.18
C GLU A 53 -12.83 -15.73 -23.65
N ARG A 54 -14.05 -15.67 -23.05
CA ARG A 54 -14.20 -15.70 -21.58
C ARG A 54 -13.71 -17.00 -20.97
N ALA A 55 -13.98 -18.13 -21.62
CA ALA A 55 -13.50 -19.43 -21.17
C ALA A 55 -11.97 -19.53 -21.24
N ALA A 56 -11.36 -19.02 -22.32
CA ALA A 56 -9.92 -18.97 -22.47
C ALA A 56 -9.26 -18.06 -21.42
N ALA A 57 -9.83 -16.87 -21.17
CA ALA A 57 -9.35 -15.96 -20.15
C ALA A 57 -9.44 -16.57 -18.74
N ALA A 58 -10.56 -17.20 -18.40
CA ALA A 58 -10.74 -17.88 -17.12
C ALA A 58 -9.78 -19.08 -16.95
N LYS A 59 -9.49 -19.80 -18.02
CA LYS A 59 -8.50 -20.87 -18.00
C LYS A 59 -7.09 -20.30 -17.74
N ALA A 60 -6.70 -19.27 -18.49
CA ALA A 60 -5.40 -18.62 -18.32
C ALA A 60 -5.18 -18.08 -16.90
N GLU A 61 -6.21 -17.52 -16.29
CA GLU A 61 -6.17 -17.06 -14.90
C GLU A 61 -5.99 -18.21 -13.90
N ARG A 62 -6.73 -19.33 -14.11
CA ARG A 62 -6.57 -20.54 -13.29
C ARG A 62 -5.16 -21.13 -13.40
N ASP A 63 -4.62 -21.19 -14.61
CA ASP A 63 -3.29 -21.73 -14.86
C ASP A 63 -2.21 -20.85 -14.19
N ARG A 64 -2.31 -19.52 -14.30
CA ARG A 64 -1.44 -18.56 -13.58
C ARG A 64 -1.50 -18.74 -12.07
N LEU A 65 -2.71 -18.90 -11.53
CA LEU A 65 -2.90 -19.09 -10.07
C LEU A 65 -2.30 -20.42 -9.62
N ALA A 66 -2.44 -21.48 -10.40
CA ALA A 66 -1.87 -22.79 -10.12
C ALA A 66 -0.33 -22.75 -10.14
N GLU A 67 0.27 -22.10 -11.13
CA GLU A 67 1.71 -21.91 -11.25
C GLU A 67 2.27 -21.08 -10.08
N TRP A 68 1.60 -19.96 -9.74
CA TRP A 68 1.97 -19.16 -8.59
C TRP A 68 1.92 -19.95 -7.27
N LYS A 69 0.85 -20.74 -7.05
CA LYS A 69 0.74 -21.61 -5.86
C LYS A 69 1.85 -22.65 -5.83
N ALA A 70 2.14 -23.33 -6.94
CA ALA A 70 3.20 -24.32 -7.01
C ALA A 70 4.58 -23.72 -6.71
N THR A 71 4.87 -22.54 -7.27
CA THR A 71 6.12 -21.82 -7.04
C THR A 71 6.25 -21.39 -5.58
N THR A 72 5.18 -20.86 -5.00
CA THR A 72 5.14 -20.43 -3.58
C THR A 72 5.35 -21.60 -2.63
N LEU A 73 4.67 -22.73 -2.88
CA LEU A 73 4.84 -23.95 -2.07
C LEU A 73 6.27 -24.50 -2.15
N LYS A 74 6.87 -24.52 -3.35
CA LYS A 74 8.26 -24.94 -3.54
C LYS A 74 9.23 -24.01 -2.80
N LYS A 75 9.02 -22.68 -2.87
CA LYS A 75 9.83 -21.71 -2.13
C LYS A 75 9.73 -21.94 -0.62
N SER A 76 8.52 -22.12 -0.08
CA SER A 76 8.29 -22.38 1.34
C SER A 76 8.92 -23.70 1.80
N SER A 77 8.81 -24.77 1.00
CA SER A 77 9.46 -26.06 1.29
C SER A 77 10.99 -25.93 1.35
N ASN A 78 11.60 -25.18 0.43
CA ASN A 78 13.04 -24.93 0.44
C ASN A 78 13.47 -24.11 1.67
N GLN A 79 12.68 -23.11 2.06
CA GLN A 79 12.91 -22.31 3.27
C GLN A 79 12.84 -23.16 4.53
N LEU A 80 11.83 -24.04 4.65
CA LEU A 80 11.70 -24.97 5.78
C LEU A 80 12.92 -25.90 5.89
N LYS A 81 13.34 -26.52 4.78
CA LYS A 81 14.55 -27.36 4.77
C LYS A 81 15.82 -26.61 5.19
N ALA A 82 15.94 -25.34 4.75
CA ALA A 82 17.08 -24.51 5.16
C ALA A 82 17.06 -24.21 6.67
N ILE A 83 15.87 -23.97 7.24
CA ILE A 83 15.72 -23.73 8.68
C ILE A 83 15.95 -25.00 9.51
N GLU A 84 15.45 -26.15 9.07
CA GLU A 84 15.64 -27.45 9.74
C GLU A 84 17.14 -27.84 9.90
N GLY A 85 17.96 -27.46 8.92
CA GLY A 85 19.41 -27.68 8.95
C GLY A 85 20.23 -26.55 9.57
N ALA A 86 19.61 -25.44 9.97
CA ALA A 86 20.31 -24.25 10.41
C ALA A 86 20.52 -24.20 11.94
N LYS A 87 21.70 -23.77 12.35
CA LYS A 87 21.95 -23.40 13.75
C LYS A 87 21.46 -21.97 13.98
N LEU A 88 20.34 -21.81 14.66
CA LEU A 88 19.75 -20.51 14.97
C LEU A 88 20.11 -20.09 16.40
N GLU A 89 20.53 -18.84 16.56
CA GLU A 89 20.88 -18.26 17.84
C GLU A 89 20.08 -16.99 18.11
N ARG A 90 19.74 -16.73 19.36
CA ARG A 90 19.11 -15.49 19.79
C ARG A 90 20.12 -14.35 19.75
N ARG A 91 19.70 -13.19 19.27
CA ARG A 91 20.48 -11.96 19.36
C ARG A 91 19.65 -10.84 20.01
N ALA A 92 20.33 -9.85 20.59
CA ALA A 92 19.67 -8.65 21.11
C ALA A 92 18.97 -7.88 19.98
N LEU A 93 17.79 -7.35 20.26
CA LEU A 93 17.00 -6.56 19.31
C LEU A 93 17.69 -5.22 19.01
N LEU A 94 18.27 -4.60 20.02
CA LEU A 94 19.01 -3.35 19.94
C LEU A 94 20.50 -3.61 20.29
N ASN A 95 21.39 -2.89 19.64
CA ASN A 95 22.78 -2.84 20.08
C ASN A 95 22.92 -2.01 21.37
N LYS A 96 24.12 -1.98 21.96
CA LYS A 96 24.35 -1.30 23.25
C LYS A 96 24.02 0.19 23.21
N SER A 97 24.36 0.86 22.11
CA SER A 97 24.12 2.29 21.94
C SER A 97 22.66 2.61 21.70
N GLU A 98 21.99 1.86 20.82
CA GLU A 98 20.55 1.96 20.61
C GLU A 98 19.76 1.66 21.90
N PHE A 99 20.19 0.63 22.64
CA PHE A 99 19.57 0.29 23.94
C PHE A 99 19.71 1.41 24.97
N ARG A 100 20.86 2.10 25.00
CA ARG A 100 21.04 3.28 25.86
C ARG A 100 20.01 4.37 25.52
N VAL A 101 19.83 4.70 24.25
CA VAL A 101 18.84 5.69 23.80
C VAL A 101 17.42 5.22 24.13
N PHE A 102 17.09 3.97 23.85
CA PHE A 102 15.79 3.38 24.19
C PHE A 102 15.49 3.47 25.68
N ALA A 103 16.45 3.15 26.56
CA ALA A 103 16.27 3.19 28.01
C ALA A 103 16.02 4.63 28.51
N VAL A 104 16.72 5.61 27.94
CA VAL A 104 16.50 7.04 28.23
C VAL A 104 15.08 7.44 27.87
N LEU A 105 14.68 7.17 26.63
CA LEU A 105 13.36 7.58 26.13
C LEU A 105 12.21 6.83 26.80
N HIS A 106 12.41 5.55 27.11
CA HIS A 106 11.40 4.75 27.83
C HIS A 106 11.18 5.29 29.25
N ARG A 107 12.26 5.68 29.96
CA ARG A 107 12.15 6.30 31.28
C ARG A 107 11.44 7.64 31.21
N TRP A 108 11.89 8.53 30.31
CA TRP A 108 11.27 9.83 30.06
C TRP A 108 9.77 9.68 29.75
N LEU A 109 9.39 8.78 28.83
CA LEU A 109 7.99 8.58 28.46
C LEU A 109 7.14 8.15 29.67
N ARG A 110 7.65 7.25 30.51
CA ARG A 110 6.95 6.84 31.74
C ARG A 110 6.79 7.97 32.75
N GLU A 111 7.76 8.86 32.86
CA GLU A 111 7.68 10.06 33.68
C GLU A 111 6.62 11.03 33.15
N GLN A 112 6.58 11.25 31.81
CA GLN A 112 5.55 12.06 31.18
C GLN A 112 4.14 11.48 31.42
N GLN A 113 3.99 10.16 31.27
CA GLN A 113 2.70 9.48 31.49
C GLN A 113 2.23 9.61 32.95
N ARG A 114 3.13 9.46 33.91
CA ARG A 114 2.81 9.68 35.35
C ARG A 114 2.40 11.11 35.65
N ALA A 115 2.90 12.07 34.89
CA ALA A 115 2.55 13.48 34.99
C ALA A 115 1.28 13.86 34.18
N GLY A 116 0.55 12.87 33.64
CA GLY A 116 -0.64 13.09 32.82
C GLY A 116 -0.34 13.65 31.43
N ARG A 117 0.91 13.55 30.99
CA ARG A 117 1.35 13.97 29.65
C ARG A 117 1.67 12.76 28.79
N HIS A 118 1.42 12.83 27.49
CA HIS A 118 1.71 11.74 26.55
C HIS A 118 1.15 10.36 26.97
N GLU A 119 0.02 10.31 27.68
CA GLU A 119 -0.57 9.08 28.25
C GLU A 119 -0.76 7.96 27.24
N ARG A 120 -1.07 8.32 25.98
CA ARG A 120 -1.34 7.36 24.91
C ARG A 120 -0.16 7.21 23.93
N TYR A 121 1.03 7.63 24.31
CA TYR A 121 2.22 7.45 23.50
C TYR A 121 2.86 6.11 23.80
N GLY A 122 3.41 5.46 22.75
CA GLY A 122 4.17 4.22 22.82
C GLY A 122 5.55 4.36 22.17
N LEU A 123 6.54 3.66 22.70
CA LEU A 123 7.88 3.58 22.13
C LEU A 123 8.18 2.13 21.73
N TYR A 124 8.49 1.90 20.45
CA TYR A 124 8.68 0.58 19.86
C TYR A 124 10.04 0.51 19.15
N PRO A 125 10.89 -0.47 19.46
CA PRO A 125 12.17 -0.63 18.78
C PRO A 125 12.03 -1.41 17.47
N GLN A 126 12.90 -1.12 16.51
CA GLN A 126 13.11 -1.90 15.28
C GLN A 126 11.85 -2.12 14.43
N VAL A 127 11.07 -1.06 14.20
CA VAL A 127 9.81 -1.11 13.42
C VAL A 127 10.08 -0.93 11.93
N CYS A 128 9.51 -1.78 11.08
CA CYS A 128 9.50 -1.59 9.63
C CYS A 128 8.53 -0.48 9.24
N LEU A 129 8.93 0.39 8.32
CA LEU A 129 8.08 1.52 7.90
C LEU A 129 6.80 1.04 7.20
N GLY A 130 6.83 -0.08 6.48
CA GLY A 130 5.65 -0.67 5.85
C GLY A 130 4.57 -1.14 6.83
N GLU A 131 4.89 -1.32 8.13
CA GLU A 131 3.90 -1.65 9.17
C GLU A 131 3.09 -0.42 9.64
N VAL A 132 3.62 0.78 9.41
CA VAL A 132 3.07 2.03 9.97
C VAL A 132 2.82 3.12 8.93
N LEU A 133 3.27 2.92 7.71
CA LEU A 133 3.01 3.77 6.55
C LEU A 133 2.38 2.94 5.43
N SER A 134 1.47 3.55 4.68
CA SER A 134 0.85 2.93 3.50
C SER A 134 0.91 3.88 2.31
N SER A 135 0.89 3.32 1.11
CA SER A 135 0.75 4.06 -0.14
C SER A 135 -0.23 3.32 -1.06
N PRO A 136 -1.07 4.02 -1.82
CA PRO A 136 -1.84 3.41 -2.91
C PRO A 136 -0.97 3.08 -4.15
N ASP A 137 0.27 3.59 -4.19
CA ASP A 137 1.27 3.33 -5.22
C ASP A 137 2.14 2.17 -4.75
N ASP A 138 2.11 1.05 -5.50
CA ASP A 138 2.82 -0.19 -5.16
C ASP A 138 4.34 -0.02 -5.18
N ASP A 139 4.90 0.80 -6.08
CA ASP A 139 6.34 1.04 -6.16
C ASP A 139 6.80 1.89 -4.97
N ALA A 140 6.04 2.90 -4.60
CA ALA A 140 6.30 3.69 -3.40
C ALA A 140 6.23 2.82 -2.14
N PHE A 141 5.20 1.95 -2.01
CA PHE A 141 5.09 1.03 -0.88
C PHE A 141 6.24 0.02 -0.84
N ALA A 142 6.61 -0.59 -1.97
CA ALA A 142 7.74 -1.51 -2.07
C ALA A 142 9.06 -0.85 -1.64
N SER A 143 9.23 0.45 -1.92
CA SER A 143 10.42 1.22 -1.57
C SER A 143 10.59 1.41 -0.05
N ILE A 144 9.51 1.40 0.73
CA ILE A 144 9.51 1.61 2.19
C ILE A 144 9.28 0.34 3.00
N ASN A 145 8.65 -0.67 2.43
CA ASN A 145 8.17 -1.87 3.14
C ASN A 145 9.27 -2.59 3.95
N SER A 146 10.49 -2.66 3.41
CA SER A 146 11.63 -3.28 4.09
C SER A 146 12.51 -2.29 4.89
N LYS A 147 12.22 -0.98 4.85
CA LYS A 147 12.97 0.01 5.61
C LYS A 147 12.56 -0.04 7.08
N ARG A 148 13.56 0.01 7.95
CA ARG A 148 13.35 -0.09 9.40
C ARG A 148 13.90 1.15 10.09
N CYS A 149 13.19 1.60 11.12
CA CYS A 149 13.70 2.60 12.05
C CYS A 149 14.19 1.92 13.34
N ASP A 150 15.19 2.50 14.00
CA ASP A 150 15.72 1.97 15.25
C ASP A 150 14.69 2.04 16.36
N MET A 151 13.96 3.15 16.45
CA MET A 151 12.83 3.30 17.35
C MET A 151 11.72 4.12 16.71
N LEU A 152 10.48 3.77 17.04
CA LEU A 152 9.28 4.48 16.65
C LEU A 152 8.54 4.99 17.88
N LEU A 153 8.26 6.27 17.91
CA LEU A 153 7.33 6.90 18.86
C LEU A 153 5.95 7.02 18.20
N THR A 154 4.94 6.43 18.81
CA THR A 154 3.55 6.56 18.37
C THR A 154 2.78 7.47 19.30
N GLY A 155 1.76 8.14 18.80
CA GLY A 155 0.77 8.88 19.56
C GLY A 155 -0.52 8.09 19.77
N PRO A 156 -1.61 8.78 20.15
CA PRO A 156 -2.91 8.17 20.36
C PRO A 156 -3.38 7.35 19.13
N GLY A 157 -3.90 6.15 19.39
CA GLY A 157 -4.35 5.23 18.36
C GLY A 157 -3.22 4.47 17.64
N GLY A 158 -1.97 4.54 18.13
CA GLY A 158 -0.83 3.85 17.54
C GLY A 158 -0.25 4.51 16.28
N PHE A 159 -0.71 5.72 15.93
CA PHE A 159 -0.21 6.43 14.76
C PHE A 159 1.23 6.91 14.94
N PRO A 160 2.12 6.76 13.94
CA PRO A 160 3.51 7.19 14.03
C PRO A 160 3.60 8.71 14.22
N VAL A 161 4.45 9.15 15.13
CA VAL A 161 4.71 10.58 15.42
C VAL A 161 6.14 10.94 15.05
N ALA A 162 7.10 10.15 15.51
CA ALA A 162 8.51 10.36 15.22
C ALA A 162 9.25 9.03 15.13
N THR A 163 10.20 8.92 14.23
CA THR A 163 11.23 7.89 14.26
C THR A 163 12.47 8.44 14.93
N ILE A 164 13.19 7.59 15.64
CA ILE A 164 14.45 7.93 16.30
C ILE A 164 15.52 6.99 15.73
N GLU A 165 16.57 7.56 15.16
CA GLU A 165 17.68 6.87 14.51
C GLU A 165 18.97 7.17 15.27
N TYR A 166 19.72 6.14 15.64
CA TYR A 166 21.04 6.32 16.25
C TYR A 166 22.13 6.33 15.19
N GLN A 167 22.77 7.47 15.04
CA GLN A 167 23.85 7.70 14.06
C GLN A 167 25.21 7.35 14.69
N GLY A 168 25.57 6.05 14.68
CA GLY A 168 26.89 5.56 15.17
C GLY A 168 28.01 5.75 14.16
N GLU A 169 29.25 5.57 14.62
CA GLU A 169 30.43 5.51 13.75
C GLU A 169 30.31 4.32 12.79
N GLY A 170 30.27 4.57 11.48
CA GLY A 170 30.20 3.52 10.44
C GLY A 170 29.02 3.58 9.50
N HIS A 171 28.11 4.55 9.62
CA HIS A 171 26.96 4.72 8.72
C HIS A 171 27.32 5.29 7.32
N ASP A 172 28.56 5.71 7.06
CA ASP A 172 29.00 6.38 5.82
C ASP A 172 29.35 5.44 4.65
N GLN A 173 28.91 4.18 4.65
CA GLN A 173 29.21 3.27 3.55
C GLN A 173 28.12 3.33 2.48
N GLY A 174 28.45 3.95 1.35
CA GLY A 174 27.81 4.02 0.03
C GLY A 174 26.29 3.90 -0.07
N ASP A 175 25.73 2.74 0.18
CA ASP A 175 24.27 2.45 0.12
C ASP A 175 23.47 3.07 1.29
N ALA A 176 24.12 3.50 2.37
CA ALA A 176 23.42 4.05 3.54
C ALA A 176 22.76 5.40 3.21
N VAL A 177 23.47 6.28 2.48
CA VAL A 177 22.97 7.61 2.09
C VAL A 177 21.68 7.51 1.27
N GLY A 178 21.63 6.60 0.30
CA GLY A 178 20.43 6.38 -0.52
C GLY A 178 19.25 5.82 0.28
N ARG A 179 19.51 4.89 1.19
CA ARG A 179 18.47 4.30 2.06
C ARG A 179 17.89 5.32 3.02
N ASP A 180 18.72 6.19 3.59
CA ASP A 180 18.31 7.23 4.51
C ASP A 180 17.53 8.34 3.80
N ALA A 181 17.89 8.68 2.57
CA ALA A 181 17.14 9.62 1.75
C ALA A 181 15.71 9.13 1.50
N VAL A 182 15.51 7.84 1.17
CA VAL A 182 14.18 7.25 0.98
C VAL A 182 13.38 7.24 2.28
N LYS A 183 13.99 6.85 3.42
CA LYS A 183 13.33 6.92 4.74
C LYS A 183 12.87 8.34 5.05
N ARG A 184 13.77 9.31 4.92
CA ARG A 184 13.50 10.72 5.19
C ARG A 184 12.37 11.26 4.34
N ALA A 185 12.37 10.96 3.05
CA ALA A 185 11.30 11.38 2.13
C ALA A 185 9.95 10.76 2.50
N ALA A 186 9.91 9.47 2.81
CA ALA A 186 8.67 8.78 3.19
C ALA A 186 8.09 9.31 4.51
N LEU A 187 8.94 9.50 5.53
CA LEU A 187 8.52 10.05 6.82
C LEU A 187 8.01 11.50 6.67
N ALA A 188 8.72 12.32 5.91
CA ALA A 188 8.28 13.68 5.61
C ALA A 188 6.94 13.68 4.86
N ALA A 189 6.74 12.79 3.86
CA ALA A 189 5.46 12.64 3.17
C ALA A 189 4.32 12.26 4.11
N ALA A 190 4.59 11.48 5.15
CA ALA A 190 3.61 11.05 6.16
C ALA A 190 3.42 12.03 7.34
N ALA A 191 4.12 13.18 7.37
CA ALA A 191 4.18 14.10 8.51
C ALA A 191 4.63 13.41 9.81
N VAL A 192 5.64 12.54 9.69
CA VAL A 192 6.36 11.89 10.79
C VAL A 192 7.75 12.49 10.87
N SER A 193 8.17 12.96 12.04
CA SER A 193 9.52 13.52 12.23
C SER A 193 10.56 12.42 12.25
N MET A 194 11.76 12.71 11.73
CA MET A 194 12.93 11.86 11.87
C MET A 194 13.92 12.54 12.80
N VAL A 195 14.17 11.91 13.96
CA VAL A 195 15.05 12.42 15.00
C VAL A 195 16.36 11.64 15.00
N GLU A 196 17.47 12.33 14.81
CA GLU A 196 18.79 11.72 14.78
C GLU A 196 19.51 11.93 16.11
N ILE A 197 19.98 10.83 16.70
CA ILE A 197 20.71 10.80 17.98
C ILE A 197 22.15 10.39 17.70
N TYR A 198 23.09 11.13 18.22
CA TYR A 198 24.53 10.93 18.01
C TYR A 198 25.22 10.38 19.27
N PRO A 199 26.43 9.79 19.16
CA PRO A 199 27.16 9.21 20.30
C PRO A 199 27.39 10.18 21.46
N GLY A 200 27.58 11.47 21.17
CA GLY A 200 27.81 12.52 22.15
C GLY A 200 26.56 13.09 22.82
N ASP A 201 25.36 12.72 22.36
CA ASP A 201 24.13 13.22 22.94
C ASP A 201 23.92 12.65 24.35
N ASP A 202 23.81 13.51 25.34
CA ASP A 202 23.46 13.14 26.70
C ASP A 202 21.94 12.94 26.86
N HIS A 203 21.50 12.60 28.07
CA HIS A 203 20.08 12.35 28.39
C HIS A 203 19.20 13.57 28.07
N ALA A 204 19.62 14.76 28.45
CA ALA A 204 18.83 15.99 28.27
C ALA A 204 18.70 16.34 26.78
N VAL A 205 19.79 16.21 26.01
CA VAL A 205 19.81 16.44 24.57
C VAL A 205 18.93 15.43 23.82
N ILE A 206 19.00 14.14 24.18
CA ILE A 206 18.14 13.11 23.58
C ILE A 206 16.66 13.45 23.77
N VAL A 207 16.27 13.79 25.01
CA VAL A 207 14.86 14.16 25.33
C VAL A 207 14.44 15.40 24.56
N ALA A 208 15.26 16.47 24.58
CA ALA A 208 14.94 17.72 23.88
C ALA A 208 14.76 17.54 22.38
N LYS A 209 15.61 16.73 21.73
CA LYS A 209 15.47 16.38 20.31
C LYS A 209 14.15 15.69 20.01
N VAL A 210 13.76 14.72 20.85
CA VAL A 210 12.51 13.99 20.65
C VAL A 210 11.28 14.87 20.90
N GLU A 211 11.29 15.72 21.94
CA GLU A 211 10.21 16.69 22.18
C GLU A 211 10.07 17.68 21.01
N THR A 212 11.19 18.15 20.46
CA THR A 212 11.21 18.99 19.25
C THR A 212 10.57 18.25 18.05
N GLY A 213 10.97 17.01 17.82
CA GLY A 213 10.40 16.18 16.74
C GLY A 213 8.89 15.95 16.91
N ILE A 214 8.42 15.71 18.13
CA ILE A 214 6.99 15.60 18.42
C ILE A 214 6.27 16.90 18.04
N ALA A 215 6.80 18.05 18.48
CA ALA A 215 6.20 19.35 18.21
C ALA A 215 6.18 19.66 16.69
N GLU A 216 7.21 19.31 15.95
CA GLU A 216 7.28 19.46 14.49
C GLU A 216 6.25 18.60 13.78
N ALA A 217 6.11 17.33 14.13
CA ALA A 217 5.12 16.43 13.57
C ALA A 217 3.70 16.96 13.78
N HIS A 218 3.40 17.46 14.98
CA HIS A 218 2.10 18.05 15.29
C HIS A 218 1.83 19.32 14.49
N ARG A 219 2.81 20.22 14.37
CA ARG A 219 2.70 21.45 13.57
C ARG A 219 2.43 21.12 12.09
N GLU A 220 3.18 20.17 11.53
CA GLU A 220 3.02 19.78 10.14
C GLU A 220 1.64 19.15 9.85
N ARG A 221 1.15 18.30 10.73
CA ARG A 221 -0.20 17.72 10.63
C ARG A 221 -1.29 18.78 10.74
N ALA A 222 -1.15 19.72 11.65
CA ALA A 222 -2.09 20.83 11.78
C ALA A 222 -2.12 21.70 10.51
N ARG A 223 -0.96 22.00 9.93
CA ARG A 223 -0.83 22.73 8.67
C ARG A 223 -1.53 22.01 7.53
N ARG A 224 -1.31 20.71 7.36
CA ARG A 224 -1.94 19.89 6.31
C ARG A 224 -3.46 19.82 6.48
N LYS A 225 -3.93 19.65 7.70
CA LYS A 225 -5.36 19.65 8.01
C LYS A 225 -6.02 20.99 7.64
N ALA A 226 -5.38 22.11 7.98
CA ALA A 226 -5.88 23.45 7.66
C ALA A 226 -5.92 23.67 6.13
N ALA A 227 -4.88 23.27 5.41
CA ALA A 227 -4.83 23.37 3.94
C ALA A 227 -5.94 22.53 3.28
N TYR A 228 -6.16 21.30 3.73
CA TYR A 228 -7.24 20.44 3.24
C TYR A 228 -8.63 21.04 3.50
N GLN A 229 -8.86 21.61 4.68
CA GLN A 229 -10.12 22.27 5.01
C GLN A 229 -10.35 23.52 4.14
N ALA A 230 -9.30 24.29 3.88
CA ALA A 230 -9.37 25.47 3.01
C ALA A 230 -9.69 25.09 1.55
N SER A 231 -9.11 24.01 1.02
CA SER A 231 -9.41 23.52 -0.33
C SER A 231 -10.87 23.08 -0.47
N LYS A 232 -11.40 22.39 0.55
CA LYS A 232 -12.81 21.93 0.58
C LYS A 232 -13.85 23.05 0.64
N ARG A 233 -13.46 24.24 1.11
CA ARG A 233 -14.36 25.43 1.15
C ARG A 233 -14.37 26.21 -0.15
N ARG A 234 -13.43 25.95 -1.07
CA ARG A 234 -13.28 26.64 -2.35
C ARG A 234 -13.84 25.86 -3.55
N GLY A 235 -14.10 24.58 -3.38
CA GLY A 235 -14.77 23.73 -4.37
C GLY A 235 -16.22 23.45 -3.98
#